data_778976d547b66735aca6700009e6b85a
#
_entry.id   778976d547b66735aca6700009e6b85a
#
_cell.length_a   1.000
_cell.length_b   1.000
_cell.length_c   1.000
_cell.angle_alpha   90.00
_cell.angle_beta   90.00
_cell.angle_gamma   90.00
#
_symmetry.space_group_name_H-M   'P 1'
#
loop_
_entity.id
_entity.type
_entity.pdbx_description
1 polymer ?
#
loop_
_entity_poly.entity_id
_entity_poly.type
_entity_poly.pdbx_seq_one_letter_code
_entity_poly.pdbx_strand_id
1 'polypeptide(L)'
;MKNNRQIWTLAKLILTGILLAGSIWLLGEDADVFLKWWLMSVLLGVACYPLTSLLFRDFADRGWMVSKVLGVAFSGFLAWVSVTCGLLPFRPYVCLGAAVVTGVACWGLGFRMRKVRPQAYRGMFTERHMGAMVDGELLFVLLFLLWTYFAGFRPAAYGTEKFMDYGFMMAMMRSDTLPARDLWYSEGTINYYYGGQYFAVFLTKLTGTGVEK
;
A
#
# COMPACT_ATOMS: atom_id res chain seq x y z
N MET A 1 17.07 -31.58 4.68
CA MET A 1 17.05 -30.23 4.06
C MET A 1 15.67 -29.55 4.12
N LYS A 2 14.54 -30.24 3.91
CA LYS A 2 13.18 -29.69 3.94
C LYS A 2 12.81 -29.12 5.33
N ASN A 3 13.07 -29.87 6.38
CA ASN A 3 12.77 -29.47 7.77
C ASN A 3 13.49 -28.19 8.20
N ASN A 4 14.74 -27.99 7.82
CA ASN A 4 15.48 -26.77 8.14
C ASN A 4 14.87 -25.51 7.48
N ARG A 5 14.35 -25.64 6.26
CA ARG A 5 13.73 -24.52 5.55
C ARG A 5 12.45 -24.03 6.23
N GLN A 6 11.64 -24.96 6.70
CA GLN A 6 10.40 -24.63 7.44
C GLN A 6 10.72 -23.96 8.77
N ILE A 7 11.73 -24.42 9.49
CA ILE A 7 12.17 -23.82 10.75
C ILE A 7 12.62 -22.37 10.51
N TRP A 8 13.43 -22.10 9.48
CA TRP A 8 13.87 -20.76 9.14
C TRP A 8 12.72 -19.83 8.72
N THR A 9 11.75 -20.34 7.95
CA THR A 9 10.56 -19.56 7.57
C THR A 9 9.73 -19.20 8.80
N LEU A 10 9.54 -20.14 9.73
CA LEU A 10 8.84 -19.90 10.98
C LEU A 10 9.57 -18.87 11.86
N ALA A 11 10.89 -19.01 12.00
CA ALA A 11 11.70 -18.06 12.76
C ALA A 11 11.57 -16.63 12.21
N LYS A 12 11.55 -16.44 10.89
CA LYS A 12 11.35 -15.14 10.24
C LYS A 12 9.94 -14.58 10.44
N LEU A 13 8.92 -15.43 10.40
CA LEU A 13 7.54 -15.02 10.72
C LEU A 13 7.43 -14.55 12.18
N ILE A 14 8.05 -15.27 13.12
CA ILE A 14 8.12 -14.86 14.52
C ILE A 14 8.84 -13.53 14.66
N LEU A 15 9.98 -13.35 13.98
CA LEU A 15 10.72 -12.09 14.00
C LEU A 15 9.90 -10.94 13.42
N THR A 16 9.17 -11.16 12.31
CA THR A 16 8.24 -10.16 11.76
C THR A 16 7.17 -9.78 12.79
N GLY A 17 6.60 -10.77 13.47
CA GLY A 17 5.63 -10.52 14.56
C GLY A 17 6.24 -9.73 15.73
N ILE A 18 7.49 -10.02 16.10
CA ILE A 18 8.21 -9.28 17.15
C ILE A 18 8.45 -7.83 16.71
N LEU A 19 8.83 -7.57 15.45
CA LEU A 19 9.00 -6.21 14.93
C LEU A 19 7.69 -5.43 14.93
N LEU A 20 6.59 -6.06 14.51
CA LEU A 20 5.26 -5.43 14.55
C LEU A 20 4.80 -5.15 15.99
N ALA A 21 5.01 -6.07 16.93
CA ALA A 21 4.72 -5.83 18.34
C ALA A 21 5.65 -4.76 18.94
N GLY A 22 6.93 -4.79 18.58
CA GLY A 22 7.92 -3.80 19.03
C GLY A 22 7.63 -2.39 18.50
N SER A 23 6.98 -2.27 17.34
CA SER A 23 6.57 -0.97 16.79
C SER A 23 5.66 -0.20 17.75
N ILE A 24 4.82 -0.89 18.55
CA ILE A 24 3.92 -0.28 19.53
C ILE A 24 4.71 0.47 20.59
N TRP A 25 5.79 -0.14 21.06
CA TRP A 25 6.66 0.49 22.05
C TRP A 25 7.55 1.59 21.42
N LEU A 26 8.04 1.35 20.21
CA LEU A 26 9.01 2.23 19.54
C LEU A 26 8.37 3.52 19.01
N LEU A 27 7.15 3.43 18.45
CA LEU A 27 6.44 4.54 17.80
C LEU A 27 5.39 5.21 18.72
N GLY A 28 5.06 4.60 19.87
CA GLY A 28 4.09 5.17 20.80
C GLY A 28 2.72 5.40 20.16
N GLU A 29 2.25 6.65 20.19
CA GLU A 29 0.93 7.04 19.66
C GLU A 29 0.81 6.89 18.13
N ASP A 30 1.92 6.84 17.38
CA ASP A 30 1.91 6.70 15.93
C ASP A 30 1.93 5.23 15.46
N ALA A 31 2.04 4.29 16.40
CA ALA A 31 2.08 2.86 16.11
C ALA A 31 0.81 2.36 15.41
N ASP A 32 -0.36 2.90 15.74
CA ASP A 32 -1.62 2.53 15.13
C ASP A 32 -1.65 2.87 13.63
N VAL A 33 -1.08 4.01 13.25
CA VAL A 33 -0.97 4.44 11.84
C VAL A 33 -0.03 3.53 11.08
N PHE A 34 1.16 3.25 11.64
CA PHE A 34 2.13 2.32 11.07
C PHE A 34 1.51 0.94 10.81
N LEU A 35 0.82 0.37 11.81
CA LEU A 35 0.19 -0.93 11.70
C LEU A 35 -0.96 -0.95 10.68
N LYS A 36 -1.79 0.11 10.64
CA LYS A 36 -2.87 0.25 9.64
C LYS A 36 -2.32 0.34 8.23
N TRP A 37 -1.27 1.10 8.00
CA TRP A 37 -0.64 1.24 6.69
C TRP A 37 0.02 -0.07 6.26
N TRP A 38 0.73 -0.73 7.18
CA TRP A 38 1.29 -2.06 6.91
C TRP A 38 0.19 -3.06 6.54
N LEU A 39 -0.86 -3.17 7.38
CA LEU A 39 -1.98 -4.10 7.13
C LEU A 39 -2.66 -3.79 5.79
N MET A 40 -2.91 -2.52 5.50
CA MET A 40 -3.53 -2.12 4.23
C MET A 40 -2.65 -2.49 3.05
N SER A 41 -1.33 -2.30 3.14
CA SER A 41 -0.40 -2.72 2.10
C SER A 41 -0.44 -4.24 1.85
N VAL A 42 -0.58 -5.03 2.92
CA VAL A 42 -0.76 -6.49 2.82
C VAL A 42 -2.08 -6.84 2.15
N LEU A 43 -3.18 -6.19 2.55
CA LEU A 43 -4.51 -6.44 1.97
C LEU A 43 -4.56 -6.10 0.48
N LEU A 44 -4.00 -4.95 0.08
CA LEU A 44 -3.89 -4.56 -1.32
C LEU A 44 -2.95 -5.51 -2.10
N GLY A 45 -1.88 -5.97 -1.45
CA GLY A 45 -1.00 -7.01 -2.01
C GLY A 45 -1.76 -8.30 -2.28
N VAL A 46 -2.51 -8.81 -1.31
CA VAL A 46 -3.36 -10.02 -1.48
C VAL A 46 -4.39 -9.81 -2.59
N ALA A 47 -5.00 -8.62 -2.67
CA ALA A 47 -5.95 -8.29 -3.72
C ALA A 47 -5.35 -8.39 -5.14
N CYS A 48 -4.10 -7.97 -5.33
CA CYS A 48 -3.43 -7.98 -6.64
C CYS A 48 -2.55 -9.22 -6.90
N TYR A 49 -2.27 -10.04 -5.88
CA TYR A 49 -1.37 -11.19 -6.00
C TYR A 49 -1.76 -12.20 -7.09
N PRO A 50 -3.04 -12.54 -7.35
CA PRO A 50 -3.40 -13.43 -8.44
C PRO A 50 -2.89 -12.97 -9.81
N LEU A 51 -2.87 -11.66 -10.05
CA LEU A 51 -2.34 -11.07 -11.28
C LEU A 51 -0.81 -11.05 -11.29
N THR A 52 -0.18 -10.56 -10.21
CA THR A 52 1.27 -10.43 -10.13
C THR A 52 1.97 -11.79 -10.14
N SER A 53 1.38 -12.80 -9.51
CA SER A 53 1.92 -14.17 -9.52
C SER A 53 1.99 -14.81 -10.91
N LEU A 54 1.22 -14.32 -11.86
CA LEU A 54 1.30 -14.69 -13.28
C LEU A 54 2.37 -13.91 -14.03
N LEU A 55 2.40 -12.58 -13.81
CA LEU A 55 3.31 -11.68 -14.52
C LEU A 55 4.75 -11.89 -14.06
N PHE A 56 4.96 -12.12 -12.78
CA PHE A 56 6.27 -12.27 -12.13
C PHE A 56 6.53 -13.72 -11.68
N ARG A 57 6.06 -14.70 -12.43
CA ARG A 57 6.15 -16.12 -12.08
C ARG A 57 7.58 -16.63 -11.85
N ASP A 58 8.56 -15.98 -12.48
CA ASP A 58 9.96 -16.36 -12.41
C ASP A 58 10.71 -15.72 -11.22
N PHE A 59 10.03 -14.79 -10.49
CA PHE A 59 10.57 -14.21 -9.26
C PHE A 59 10.45 -15.20 -8.10
N ALA A 60 11.38 -15.08 -7.15
CA ALA A 60 11.42 -15.97 -5.99
C ALA A 60 10.13 -15.91 -5.15
N ASP A 61 9.55 -14.72 -4.98
CA ASP A 61 8.30 -14.44 -4.27
C ASP A 61 7.08 -14.41 -5.18
N ARG A 62 7.24 -14.70 -6.48
CA ARG A 62 6.20 -14.58 -7.50
C ARG A 62 5.52 -13.22 -7.53
N GLY A 63 6.27 -12.16 -7.29
CA GLY A 63 5.77 -10.81 -7.35
C GLY A 63 4.90 -10.40 -6.14
N TRP A 64 5.10 -11.02 -4.98
CA TRP A 64 4.43 -10.64 -3.74
C TRP A 64 4.71 -9.18 -3.37
N MET A 65 5.98 -8.77 -3.38
CA MET A 65 6.34 -7.38 -3.07
C MET A 65 5.80 -6.39 -4.10
N VAL A 66 5.83 -6.78 -5.39
CA VAL A 66 5.25 -5.98 -6.48
C VAL A 66 3.73 -5.86 -6.34
N SER A 67 3.06 -6.89 -5.81
CA SER A 67 1.59 -6.86 -5.65
C SER A 67 1.11 -5.75 -4.72
N LYS A 68 1.86 -5.39 -3.69
CA LYS A 68 1.56 -4.28 -2.80
C LYS A 68 1.58 -2.94 -3.55
N VAL A 69 2.63 -2.72 -4.35
CA VAL A 69 2.78 -1.51 -5.16
C VAL A 69 1.66 -1.40 -6.20
N LEU A 70 1.40 -2.49 -6.92
CA LEU A 70 0.33 -2.52 -7.93
C LEU A 70 -1.06 -2.42 -7.29
N GLY A 71 -1.24 -2.96 -6.07
CA GLY A 71 -2.47 -2.81 -5.31
C GLY A 71 -2.78 -1.35 -5.00
N VAL A 72 -1.80 -0.60 -4.50
CA VAL A 72 -1.94 0.85 -4.28
C VAL A 72 -2.14 1.59 -5.59
N ALA A 73 -1.31 1.30 -6.61
CA ALA A 73 -1.35 2.00 -7.88
C ALA A 73 -2.69 1.83 -8.61
N PHE A 74 -3.19 0.61 -8.76
CA PHE A 74 -4.44 0.34 -9.48
C PHE A 74 -5.66 0.85 -8.71
N SER A 75 -5.72 0.61 -7.40
CA SER A 75 -6.83 1.09 -6.57
C SER A 75 -6.85 2.61 -6.50
N GLY A 76 -5.69 3.23 -6.27
CA GLY A 76 -5.59 4.68 -6.24
C GLY A 76 -5.89 5.30 -7.61
N PHE A 77 -5.38 4.73 -8.71
CA PHE A 77 -5.67 5.23 -10.04
C PHE A 77 -7.17 5.14 -10.37
N LEU A 78 -7.83 4.03 -10.03
CA LEU A 78 -9.27 3.87 -10.23
C LEU A 78 -10.07 4.92 -9.44
N ALA A 79 -9.71 5.16 -8.17
CA ALA A 79 -10.33 6.20 -7.36
C ALA A 79 -10.08 7.59 -7.97
N TRP A 80 -8.83 7.87 -8.39
CA TRP A 80 -8.45 9.14 -9.00
C TRP A 80 -9.27 9.44 -10.27
N VAL A 81 -9.34 8.49 -11.20
CA VAL A 81 -10.12 8.64 -12.44
C VAL A 81 -11.60 8.88 -12.11
N SER A 82 -12.19 8.08 -11.21
CA SER A 82 -13.61 8.20 -10.86
C SER A 82 -13.94 9.57 -10.28
N VAL A 83 -13.05 10.12 -9.45
CA VAL A 83 -13.24 11.44 -8.84
C VAL A 83 -12.96 12.57 -9.83
N THR A 84 -11.87 12.49 -10.59
CA THR A 84 -11.49 13.53 -11.56
C THR A 84 -12.51 13.67 -12.68
N CYS A 85 -13.14 12.56 -13.08
CA CYS A 85 -14.25 12.57 -14.05
C CYS A 85 -15.59 13.04 -13.44
N GLY A 86 -15.62 13.40 -12.16
CA GLY A 86 -16.84 13.86 -11.49
C GLY A 86 -17.89 12.77 -11.24
N LEU A 87 -17.52 11.49 -11.37
CA LEU A 87 -18.45 10.37 -11.19
C LEU A 87 -18.73 10.11 -9.70
N LEU A 88 -17.73 10.28 -8.84
CA LEU A 88 -17.81 10.00 -7.41
C LEU A 88 -17.06 11.08 -6.61
N PRO A 89 -17.44 11.38 -5.35
CA PRO A 89 -16.71 12.30 -4.50
C PRO A 89 -15.45 11.65 -3.90
N PHE A 90 -14.41 12.42 -3.60
CA PHE A 90 -13.18 11.92 -2.99
C PHE A 90 -13.36 11.63 -1.50
N ARG A 91 -14.06 10.56 -1.19
CA ARG A 91 -14.41 10.12 0.17
C ARG A 91 -13.79 8.75 0.50
N PRO A 92 -13.58 8.40 1.79
CA PRO A 92 -13.02 7.11 2.20
C PRO A 92 -13.73 5.88 1.60
N TYR A 93 -15.05 5.92 1.50
CA TYR A 93 -15.83 4.81 0.92
C TYR A 93 -15.58 4.62 -0.58
N VAL A 94 -15.21 5.68 -1.32
CA VAL A 94 -14.82 5.59 -2.73
C VAL A 94 -13.44 4.97 -2.85
N CYS A 95 -12.49 5.34 -1.97
CA CYS A 95 -11.18 4.70 -1.91
C CYS A 95 -11.30 3.20 -1.61
N LEU A 96 -12.16 2.84 -0.64
CA LEU A 96 -12.44 1.44 -0.31
C LEU A 96 -13.12 0.70 -1.47
N GLY A 97 -14.12 1.32 -2.10
CA GLY A 97 -14.80 0.77 -3.28
C GLY A 97 -13.82 0.49 -4.43
N ALA A 98 -12.91 1.43 -4.71
CA ALA A 98 -11.87 1.26 -5.72
C ALA A 98 -10.91 0.10 -5.39
N ALA A 99 -10.52 -0.05 -4.12
CA ALA A 99 -9.69 -1.17 -3.67
C ALA A 99 -10.41 -2.52 -3.84
N VAL A 100 -11.70 -2.59 -3.46
CA VAL A 100 -12.52 -3.79 -3.63
C VAL A 100 -12.70 -4.14 -5.10
N VAL A 101 -13.05 -3.17 -5.95
CA VAL A 101 -13.22 -3.38 -7.40
C VAL A 101 -11.92 -3.88 -8.04
N THR A 102 -10.78 -3.27 -7.67
CA THR A 102 -9.46 -3.72 -8.13
C THR A 102 -9.19 -5.17 -7.71
N GLY A 103 -9.46 -5.51 -6.45
CA GLY A 103 -9.31 -6.87 -5.95
C GLY A 103 -10.18 -7.87 -6.71
N VAL A 104 -11.48 -7.57 -6.84
CA VAL A 104 -12.43 -8.43 -7.58
C VAL A 104 -11.97 -8.62 -9.03
N ALA A 105 -11.52 -7.57 -9.71
CA ALA A 105 -11.01 -7.65 -11.07
C ALA A 105 -9.74 -8.52 -11.16
N CYS A 106 -8.77 -8.33 -10.25
CA CYS A 106 -7.54 -9.13 -10.22
C CYS A 106 -7.81 -10.61 -9.94
N TRP A 107 -8.71 -10.93 -9.01
CA TRP A 107 -9.11 -12.30 -8.72
C TRP A 107 -9.91 -12.92 -9.86
N GLY A 108 -10.85 -12.19 -10.44
CA GLY A 108 -11.64 -12.63 -11.61
C GLY A 108 -10.76 -12.97 -12.81
N LEU A 109 -9.81 -12.06 -13.13
CA LEU A 109 -8.80 -12.33 -14.16
C LEU A 109 -7.92 -13.51 -13.79
N GLY A 110 -7.47 -13.61 -12.54
CA GLY A 110 -6.69 -14.72 -12.04
C GLY A 110 -7.42 -16.07 -12.19
N PHE A 111 -8.69 -16.16 -11.80
CA PHE A 111 -9.51 -17.36 -11.99
C PHE A 111 -9.69 -17.71 -13.46
N ARG A 112 -9.96 -16.73 -14.31
CA ARG A 112 -10.08 -16.94 -15.77
C ARG A 112 -8.77 -17.47 -16.36
N MET A 113 -7.64 -16.84 -16.01
CA MET A 113 -6.32 -17.25 -16.49
C MET A 113 -5.93 -18.63 -15.98
N ARG A 114 -6.30 -19.02 -14.75
CA ARG A 114 -6.08 -20.36 -14.21
C ARG A 114 -6.79 -21.44 -15.02
N LYS A 115 -7.99 -21.14 -15.53
CA LYS A 115 -8.72 -22.07 -16.41
C LYS A 115 -8.03 -22.21 -17.78
N VAL A 116 -7.51 -21.10 -18.35
CA VAL A 116 -6.90 -21.06 -19.67
C VAL A 116 -5.45 -21.57 -19.65
N ARG A 117 -4.70 -21.25 -18.59
CA ARG A 117 -3.27 -21.59 -18.44
C ARG A 117 -3.00 -22.21 -17.05
N PRO A 118 -3.49 -23.43 -16.77
CA PRO A 118 -3.35 -24.04 -15.44
C PRO A 118 -1.88 -24.26 -15.04
N GLN A 119 -1.00 -24.45 -16.02
CA GLN A 119 0.44 -24.64 -15.77
C GLN A 119 1.10 -23.41 -15.15
N ALA A 120 0.62 -22.18 -15.45
CA ALA A 120 1.17 -20.95 -14.91
C ALA A 120 0.95 -20.81 -13.38
N TYR A 121 -0.08 -21.46 -12.84
CA TYR A 121 -0.41 -21.45 -11.42
C TYR A 121 0.12 -22.67 -10.66
N ARG A 122 0.70 -23.65 -11.35
CA ARG A 122 1.31 -24.81 -10.67
C ARG A 122 2.44 -24.34 -9.76
N GLY A 123 2.40 -24.83 -8.51
CA GLY A 123 3.43 -24.53 -7.52
C GLY A 123 3.43 -23.08 -7.03
N MET A 124 2.32 -22.33 -7.14
CA MET A 124 2.24 -20.94 -6.66
C MET A 124 2.56 -20.80 -5.16
N PHE A 125 2.19 -21.78 -4.36
CA PHE A 125 2.44 -21.83 -2.92
C PHE A 125 3.41 -22.97 -2.54
N THR A 126 4.55 -23.05 -3.22
CA THR A 126 5.61 -23.98 -2.76
C THR A 126 6.32 -23.40 -1.54
N GLU A 127 6.94 -24.25 -0.74
CA GLU A 127 7.74 -23.82 0.42
C GLU A 127 8.82 -22.79 0.05
N ARG A 128 9.38 -22.88 -1.15
CA ARG A 128 10.38 -21.93 -1.65
C ARG A 128 9.77 -20.54 -1.85
N HIS A 129 8.62 -20.46 -2.51
CA HIS A 129 7.96 -19.18 -2.78
C HIS A 129 7.43 -18.55 -1.50
N MET A 130 6.82 -19.34 -0.62
CA MET A 130 6.37 -18.86 0.69
C MET A 130 7.53 -18.34 1.54
N GLY A 131 8.67 -19.04 1.53
CA GLY A 131 9.88 -18.56 2.19
C GLY A 131 10.34 -17.21 1.67
N ALA A 132 10.37 -17.02 0.34
CA ALA A 132 10.75 -15.76 -0.27
C ALA A 132 9.73 -14.62 -0.01
N MET A 133 8.43 -14.93 0.07
CA MET A 133 7.39 -13.96 0.47
C MET A 133 7.62 -13.49 1.91
N VAL A 134 7.92 -14.40 2.83
CA VAL A 134 8.24 -14.09 4.23
C VAL A 134 9.53 -13.27 4.34
N ASP A 135 10.54 -13.59 3.52
CA ASP A 135 11.78 -12.80 3.46
C ASP A 135 11.51 -11.36 3.02
N GLY A 136 10.70 -11.20 1.97
CA GLY A 136 10.28 -9.89 1.48
C GLY A 136 9.47 -9.12 2.53
N GLU A 137 8.55 -9.79 3.22
CA GLU A 137 7.72 -9.16 4.24
C GLU A 137 8.53 -8.71 5.46
N LEU A 138 9.45 -9.55 5.94
CA LEU A 138 10.35 -9.19 7.02
C LEU A 138 11.20 -7.97 6.66
N LEU A 139 11.78 -7.95 5.45
CA LEU A 139 12.56 -6.82 4.97
C LEU A 139 11.71 -5.55 4.86
N PHE A 140 10.49 -5.68 4.33
CA PHE A 140 9.55 -4.55 4.21
C PHE A 140 9.22 -3.96 5.58
N VAL A 141 8.82 -4.79 6.54
CA VAL A 141 8.48 -4.32 7.90
C VAL A 141 9.69 -3.67 8.57
N LEU A 142 10.87 -4.27 8.45
CA LEU A 142 12.10 -3.71 9.00
C LEU A 142 12.42 -2.33 8.42
N LEU A 143 12.42 -2.19 7.09
CA LEU A 143 12.73 -0.93 6.44
C LEU A 143 11.65 0.12 6.67
N PHE A 144 10.39 -0.27 6.67
CA PHE A 144 9.27 0.63 6.92
C PHE A 144 9.30 1.16 8.36
N LEU A 145 9.52 0.27 9.34
CA LEU A 145 9.67 0.66 10.75
C LEU A 145 10.87 1.59 10.96
N LEU A 146 12.01 1.23 10.36
CA LEU A 146 13.23 2.04 10.43
C LEU A 146 13.00 3.44 9.86
N TRP A 147 12.38 3.52 8.67
CA TRP A 147 12.08 4.80 8.01
C TRP A 147 11.11 5.64 8.85
N THR A 148 10.01 5.04 9.33
CA THR A 148 9.02 5.74 10.17
C THR A 148 9.67 6.27 11.45
N TYR A 149 10.50 5.46 12.10
CA TYR A 149 11.22 5.87 13.31
C TYR A 149 12.14 7.06 13.05
N PHE A 150 12.94 7.03 12.00
CA PHE A 150 13.82 8.16 11.65
C PHE A 150 13.05 9.40 11.20
N ALA A 151 11.93 9.23 10.48
CA ALA A 151 11.08 10.35 10.10
C ALA A 151 10.51 11.09 11.31
N GLY A 152 10.22 10.36 12.40
CA GLY A 152 9.73 10.92 13.67
C GLY A 152 10.69 11.90 14.36
N PHE A 153 11.99 11.88 14.06
CA PHE A 153 12.94 12.87 14.58
C PHE A 153 12.80 14.26 13.95
N ARG A 154 12.09 14.38 12.84
CA ARG A 154 11.83 15.66 12.15
C ARG A 154 10.36 15.79 11.75
N PRO A 155 9.44 15.84 12.71
CA PRO A 155 8.00 15.84 12.44
C PRO A 155 7.50 17.16 11.85
N ALA A 156 8.25 18.26 12.01
CA ALA A 156 7.81 19.57 11.55
C ALA A 156 7.70 19.62 10.01
N ALA A 157 6.56 20.09 9.52
CA ALA A 157 6.32 20.37 8.10
C ALA A 157 7.01 21.69 7.67
N TYR A 158 8.29 21.85 8.03
CA TYR A 158 9.09 23.04 7.75
C TYR A 158 10.36 22.67 6.97
N GLY A 159 10.76 23.57 6.09
CA GLY A 159 11.95 23.44 5.23
C GLY A 159 11.64 22.89 3.84
N THR A 160 12.34 23.44 2.84
CA THR A 160 12.18 23.12 1.41
C THR A 160 10.72 23.03 0.96
N GLU A 161 10.27 21.90 0.43
CA GLU A 161 8.93 21.69 -0.10
C GLU A 161 7.95 21.06 0.89
N LYS A 162 8.37 20.69 2.11
CA LYS A 162 7.54 19.94 3.07
C LYS A 162 6.21 20.65 3.40
N PHE A 163 6.22 21.97 3.56
CA PHE A 163 4.98 22.71 3.85
C PHE A 163 4.03 22.70 2.66
N MET A 164 4.56 22.70 1.43
CA MET A 164 3.77 22.60 0.21
C MET A 164 3.15 21.19 0.08
N ASP A 165 3.97 20.15 0.23
CA ASP A 165 3.51 18.76 0.19
C ASP A 165 2.42 18.49 1.23
N TYR A 166 2.66 18.90 2.48
CA TYR A 166 1.67 18.82 3.55
C TYR A 166 0.40 19.62 3.24
N GLY A 167 0.56 20.82 2.71
CA GLY A 167 -0.55 21.66 2.29
C GLY A 167 -1.41 21.00 1.21
N PHE A 168 -0.80 20.44 0.17
CA PHE A 168 -1.52 19.70 -0.87
C PHE A 168 -2.26 18.49 -0.30
N MET A 169 -1.63 17.72 0.60
CA MET A 169 -2.28 16.60 1.25
C MET A 169 -3.49 17.05 2.07
N MET A 170 -3.36 18.13 2.84
CA MET A 170 -4.47 18.70 3.62
C MET A 170 -5.60 19.24 2.73
N ALA A 171 -5.29 19.87 1.60
CA ALA A 171 -6.29 20.33 0.63
C ALA A 171 -7.09 19.13 0.06
N MET A 172 -6.38 18.09 -0.36
CA MET A 172 -7.01 16.85 -0.89
C MET A 172 -7.82 16.10 0.18
N MET A 173 -7.38 16.09 1.45
CA MET A 173 -8.14 15.46 2.54
C MET A 173 -9.51 16.11 2.75
N ARG A 174 -9.60 17.43 2.59
CA ARG A 174 -10.84 18.22 2.76
C ARG A 174 -11.70 18.28 1.51
N SER A 175 -11.13 17.97 0.34
CA SER A 175 -11.82 18.10 -0.94
C SER A 175 -12.66 16.87 -1.26
N ASP A 176 -13.81 17.10 -1.87
CA ASP A 176 -14.63 16.08 -2.51
C ASP A 176 -14.31 15.90 -3.99
N THR A 177 -13.47 16.77 -4.56
CA THR A 177 -13.08 16.77 -5.98
C THR A 177 -11.57 16.70 -6.14
N LEU A 178 -11.11 16.22 -7.29
CA LEU A 178 -9.72 16.24 -7.72
C LEU A 178 -9.62 16.85 -9.12
N PRO A 179 -8.64 17.72 -9.38
CA PRO A 179 -7.70 18.30 -8.40
C PRO A 179 -8.42 19.10 -7.31
N ALA A 180 -7.85 19.09 -6.10
CA ALA A 180 -8.37 19.91 -5.00
C ALA A 180 -8.12 21.41 -5.28
N ARG A 181 -8.83 22.30 -4.56
CA ARG A 181 -8.58 23.76 -4.64
C ARG A 181 -7.15 24.06 -4.20
N ASP A 182 -6.52 24.98 -4.90
CA ASP A 182 -5.18 25.45 -4.58
C ASP A 182 -5.18 26.27 -3.27
N LEU A 183 -4.12 26.11 -2.47
CA LEU A 183 -4.00 26.78 -1.18
C LEU A 183 -3.59 28.25 -1.30
N TRP A 184 -2.88 28.59 -2.36
CA TRP A 184 -2.35 29.94 -2.61
C TRP A 184 -3.17 30.71 -3.65
N TYR A 185 -3.94 30.00 -4.47
CA TYR A 185 -4.83 30.57 -5.47
C TYR A 185 -6.23 29.94 -5.36
N SER A 186 -7.05 30.51 -4.49
CA SER A 186 -8.36 29.97 -4.11
C SER A 186 -9.37 29.86 -5.25
N GLU A 187 -9.19 30.58 -6.35
CA GLU A 187 -10.04 30.50 -7.54
C GLU A 187 -9.66 29.34 -8.46
N GLY A 188 -8.46 28.78 -8.29
CA GLY A 188 -7.92 27.67 -9.07
C GLY A 188 -7.89 26.34 -8.32
N THR A 189 -7.39 25.35 -9.02
CA THR A 189 -7.10 24.03 -8.48
C THR A 189 -5.61 23.76 -8.51
N ILE A 190 -5.13 22.83 -7.69
CA ILE A 190 -3.71 22.44 -7.65
C ILE A 190 -3.27 22.06 -9.07
N ASN A 191 -2.40 22.87 -9.66
CA ASN A 191 -1.81 22.69 -10.96
C ASN A 191 -0.31 22.39 -10.83
N TYR A 192 0.01 21.28 -10.20
CA TYR A 192 1.36 20.83 -9.92
C TYR A 192 1.41 19.29 -9.96
N TYR A 193 2.59 18.68 -9.89
CA TYR A 193 2.72 17.24 -9.83
C TYR A 193 2.40 16.72 -8.43
N TYR A 194 1.14 16.55 -8.12
CA TYR A 194 0.65 16.11 -6.80
C TYR A 194 0.43 14.58 -6.70
N GLY A 195 0.86 13.80 -7.69
CA GLY A 195 0.57 12.36 -7.75
C GLY A 195 1.10 11.58 -6.53
N GLY A 196 2.31 11.92 -6.03
CA GLY A 196 2.86 11.28 -4.83
C GLY A 196 2.03 11.58 -3.59
N GLN A 197 1.71 12.86 -3.38
CA GLN A 197 0.86 13.34 -2.29
C GLN A 197 -0.55 12.75 -2.38
N TYR A 198 -1.09 12.59 -3.60
CA TYR A 198 -2.37 11.93 -3.83
C TYR A 198 -2.38 10.49 -3.32
N PHE A 199 -1.37 9.68 -3.67
CA PHE A 199 -1.32 8.30 -3.20
C PHE A 199 -1.18 8.20 -1.68
N ALA A 200 -0.45 9.11 -1.05
CA ALA A 200 -0.41 9.21 0.41
C ALA A 200 -1.81 9.51 0.98
N VAL A 201 -2.52 10.52 0.43
CA VAL A 201 -3.89 10.85 0.84
C VAL A 201 -4.87 9.71 0.57
N PHE A 202 -4.75 9.01 -0.55
CA PHE A 202 -5.56 7.83 -0.85
C PHE A 202 -5.40 6.77 0.25
N LEU A 203 -4.17 6.45 0.66
CA LEU A 203 -3.91 5.51 1.74
C LEU A 203 -4.41 6.03 3.09
N THR A 204 -4.21 7.31 3.38
CA THR A 204 -4.71 7.98 4.59
C THR A 204 -6.24 7.87 4.69
N LYS A 205 -6.97 8.19 3.60
CA LYS A 205 -8.44 8.02 3.56
C LYS A 205 -8.85 6.54 3.69
N LEU A 206 -8.12 5.63 3.07
CA LEU A 206 -8.42 4.20 3.09
C LEU A 206 -8.20 3.58 4.48
N THR A 207 -7.22 4.07 5.23
CA THR A 207 -6.90 3.60 6.59
C THR A 207 -7.62 4.38 7.69
N GLY A 208 -8.27 5.50 7.35
CA GLY A 208 -8.94 6.36 8.31
C GLY A 208 -7.97 7.07 9.26
N THR A 209 -6.74 7.34 8.80
CA THR A 209 -5.71 8.05 9.57
C THR A 209 -5.69 9.54 9.24
N GLY A 210 -4.95 10.36 10.01
CA GLY A 210 -4.71 11.77 9.71
C GLY A 210 -3.45 11.97 8.88
N VAL A 211 -3.32 13.13 8.24
CA VAL A 211 -2.13 13.52 7.47
C VAL A 211 -1.00 13.99 8.40
N GLU A 212 -1.36 14.40 9.59
CA GLU A 212 -0.45 14.88 10.65
C GLU A 212 0.35 13.75 11.33
N LYS A 213 0.00 12.50 11.04
CA LYS A 213 0.62 11.31 11.64
C LYS A 213 1.45 10.50 10.65
#